data_e9ab81440076372ca553040a89a3247c
#
_entry.id   e9ab81440076372ca553040a89a3247c
#
_cell.length_a   1.000
_cell.length_b   1.000
_cell.length_c   1.000
_cell.angle_alpha   90.00
_cell.angle_beta   90.00
_cell.angle_gamma   90.00
#
_symmetry.space_group_name_H-M   'P 1'
#
loop_
_entity.id
_entity.type
_entity.pdbx_description
1 polymer ?
#
loop_
_entity_poly.entity_id
_entity_poly.type
_entity_poly.pdbx_seq_one_letter_code
_entity_poly.pdbx_strand_id
1 'polypeptide(L)'
;MRQFACPACGASNRIPEDRDPAAARCGLCKAEVFSGAPLDVDAQGLARHLSGTKGAPVLVDVWAPWCGPCRAMAPQFAAAAGRLGARARLLKLNADDNPGPCAQYGVQGVPALLLFQDGRLIARKAGLMSADQLVDWVGLATAKAAV
;
A
#
# COMPACT_ATOMS: atom_id res chain seq x y z
N MET A 1 14.16 -11.24 -3.90
CA MET A 1 13.91 -10.89 -2.49
C MET A 1 13.25 -9.52 -2.41
N ARG A 2 12.27 -9.39 -1.56
CA ARG A 2 11.52 -8.14 -1.39
C ARG A 2 12.12 -7.31 -0.28
N GLN A 3 12.07 -5.98 -0.44
CA GLN A 3 12.46 -5.03 0.59
C GLN A 3 11.28 -4.17 1.00
N PHE A 4 11.15 -3.92 2.30
CA PHE A 4 10.09 -3.07 2.85
C PHE A 4 10.65 -2.10 3.88
N ALA A 5 10.16 -0.87 3.86
CA ALA A 5 10.45 0.09 4.90
C ALA A 5 9.74 -0.32 6.20
N CYS A 6 10.44 -0.17 7.33
CA CYS A 6 9.80 -0.37 8.64
C CYS A 6 8.79 0.74 8.88
N PRO A 7 7.53 0.40 9.27
CA PRO A 7 6.53 1.41 9.55
C PRO A 7 6.91 2.33 10.72
N ALA A 8 7.73 1.84 11.65
CA ALA A 8 8.11 2.59 12.86
C ALA A 8 9.33 3.47 12.65
N CYS A 9 10.42 2.94 12.05
CA CYS A 9 11.69 3.67 11.96
C CYS A 9 12.14 3.99 10.54
N GLY A 10 11.49 3.44 9.53
CA GLY A 10 11.81 3.68 8.12
C GLY A 10 12.98 2.86 7.58
N ALA A 11 13.64 2.06 8.40
CA ALA A 11 14.76 1.23 7.95
C ALA A 11 14.28 0.22 6.90
N SER A 12 15.13 -0.05 5.91
CA SER A 12 14.81 -1.02 4.86
C SER A 12 15.09 -2.44 5.37
N ASN A 13 14.11 -3.33 5.16
CA ASN A 13 14.21 -4.72 5.60
C ASN A 13 14.01 -5.66 4.41
N ARG A 14 14.92 -6.63 4.25
CA ARG A 14 14.76 -7.69 3.25
C ARG A 14 13.94 -8.81 3.84
N ILE A 15 12.87 -9.19 3.15
CA ILE A 15 11.98 -10.24 3.62
C ILE A 15 11.86 -11.29 2.53
N PRO A 16 12.32 -12.52 2.79
CA PRO A 16 12.16 -13.62 1.84
C PRO A 16 10.69 -13.89 1.56
N GLU A 17 10.38 -14.28 0.33
CA GLU A 17 9.00 -14.51 -0.11
C GLU A 17 8.31 -15.64 0.66
N ASP A 18 9.08 -16.61 1.11
CA ASP A 18 8.58 -17.77 1.85
C ASP A 18 8.45 -17.53 3.35
N ARG A 19 8.88 -16.36 3.83
CA ARG A 19 8.79 -16.02 5.25
C ARG A 19 7.36 -15.62 5.62
N ASP A 20 6.90 -16.09 6.78
CA ASP A 20 5.63 -15.65 7.34
C ASP A 20 5.71 -14.14 7.64
N PRO A 21 4.87 -13.30 7.00
CA PRO A 21 4.90 -11.85 7.25
C PRO A 21 4.69 -11.49 8.72
N ALA A 22 3.87 -12.25 9.44
CA ALA A 22 3.60 -11.99 10.85
C ALA A 22 4.85 -12.16 11.73
N ALA A 23 5.82 -12.94 11.28
CA ALA A 23 7.08 -13.17 12.01
C ALA A 23 8.16 -12.15 11.69
N ALA A 24 7.94 -11.27 10.69
CA ALA A 24 8.96 -10.32 10.25
C ALA A 24 9.09 -9.16 11.24
N ARG A 25 10.32 -8.94 11.70
CA ARG A 25 10.67 -7.84 12.59
C ARG A 25 11.75 -6.98 11.96
N CYS A 26 11.70 -5.67 12.22
CA CYS A 26 12.73 -4.76 11.73
C CYS A 26 14.08 -5.11 12.36
N GLY A 27 15.10 -5.22 11.51
CA GLY A 27 16.45 -5.52 11.97
C GLY A 27 17.05 -4.43 12.86
N LEU A 28 16.57 -3.18 12.72
CA LEU A 28 17.06 -2.04 13.48
C LEU A 28 16.28 -1.79 14.76
N CYS A 29 14.95 -1.63 14.70
CA CYS A 29 14.14 -1.23 15.86
C CYS A 29 13.30 -2.37 16.46
N LYS A 30 13.25 -3.54 15.82
CA LYS A 30 12.53 -4.74 16.27
C LYS A 30 11.00 -4.64 16.21
N ALA A 31 10.46 -3.56 15.64
CA ALA A 31 9.02 -3.42 15.43
C ALA A 31 8.50 -4.40 14.37
N GLU A 32 7.21 -4.67 14.39
CA GLU A 32 6.57 -5.47 13.34
C GLU A 32 6.68 -4.75 12.00
N VAL A 33 7.09 -5.48 10.96
CA VAL A 33 7.09 -4.96 9.58
C VAL A 33 5.70 -5.07 8.96
N PHE A 34 4.97 -6.15 9.30
CA PHE A 34 3.59 -6.37 8.85
C PHE A 34 2.70 -6.66 10.04
N SER A 35 1.62 -5.90 10.17
CA SER A 35 0.59 -6.12 11.21
C SER A 35 -0.59 -6.94 10.71
N GLY A 36 -0.65 -7.22 9.39
CA GLY A 36 -1.81 -7.82 8.75
C GLY A 36 -2.89 -6.82 8.36
N ALA A 37 -2.66 -5.54 8.62
CA ALA A 37 -3.60 -4.45 8.33
C ALA A 37 -2.91 -3.38 7.47
N PRO A 38 -3.70 -2.54 6.75
CA PRO A 38 -3.13 -1.39 6.06
C PRO A 38 -2.54 -0.38 7.05
N LEU A 39 -1.59 0.42 6.58
CA LEU A 39 -0.97 1.47 7.39
C LEU A 39 -1.50 2.83 6.97
N ASP A 40 -1.91 3.64 7.94
CA ASP A 40 -2.23 5.04 7.70
C ASP A 40 -0.92 5.82 7.56
N VAL A 41 -0.79 6.59 6.48
CA VAL A 41 0.41 7.39 6.22
C VAL A 41 0.03 8.81 5.81
N ASP A 42 0.94 9.74 6.09
CA ASP A 42 0.91 11.08 5.51
C ASP A 42 1.81 11.14 4.26
N ALA A 43 2.00 12.32 3.69
CA ALA A 43 2.83 12.49 2.49
C ALA A 43 4.27 12.02 2.71
N GLN A 44 4.85 12.28 3.89
CA GLN A 44 6.21 11.84 4.21
C GLN A 44 6.29 10.32 4.37
N GLY A 45 5.31 9.74 5.04
CA GLY A 45 5.20 8.28 5.19
C GLY A 45 5.04 7.58 3.85
N LEU A 46 4.21 8.15 2.97
CA LEU A 46 4.06 7.63 1.60
C LEU A 46 5.40 7.62 0.87
N ALA A 47 6.12 8.75 0.89
CA ALA A 47 7.42 8.86 0.23
C ALA A 47 8.42 7.84 0.78
N ARG A 48 8.42 7.63 2.10
CA ARG A 48 9.31 6.68 2.77
C ARG A 48 9.02 5.24 2.33
N HIS A 49 7.75 4.86 2.28
CA HIS A 49 7.38 3.51 1.83
C HIS A 49 7.66 3.31 0.34
N LEU A 50 7.45 4.33 -0.48
CA LEU A 50 7.74 4.23 -1.91
C LEU A 50 9.24 4.06 -2.18
N SER A 51 10.08 4.80 -1.47
CA SER A 51 11.53 4.68 -1.64
C SER A 51 12.11 3.42 -1.01
N GLY A 52 11.50 2.94 0.08
CA GLY A 52 11.99 1.79 0.83
C GLY A 52 11.45 0.43 0.40
N THR A 53 10.46 0.40 -0.49
CA THR A 53 9.85 -0.86 -0.94
C THR A 53 10.34 -1.21 -2.33
N LYS A 54 11.01 -2.35 -2.45
CA LYS A 54 11.58 -2.88 -3.69
C LYS A 54 11.15 -4.34 -3.88
N GLY A 55 10.86 -4.70 -5.11
CA GLY A 55 10.49 -6.07 -5.46
C GLY A 55 9.08 -6.46 -5.07
N ALA A 56 8.28 -5.55 -4.54
CA ALA A 56 6.87 -5.73 -4.22
C ALA A 56 6.12 -4.44 -4.50
N PRO A 57 4.84 -4.54 -4.89
CA PRO A 57 4.04 -3.34 -5.14
C PRO A 57 3.62 -2.65 -3.84
N VAL A 58 3.36 -1.35 -3.96
CA VAL A 58 2.72 -0.55 -2.90
C VAL A 58 1.36 -0.11 -3.42
N LEU A 59 0.31 -0.49 -2.73
CA LEU A 59 -1.07 -0.13 -3.05
C LEU A 59 -1.54 0.92 -2.06
N VAL A 60 -2.00 2.07 -2.58
CA VAL A 60 -2.46 3.18 -1.75
C VAL A 60 -3.95 3.40 -1.96
N ASP A 61 -4.71 3.35 -0.87
CA ASP A 61 -6.12 3.74 -0.83
C ASP A 61 -6.18 5.22 -0.45
N VAL A 62 -6.51 6.08 -1.41
CA VAL A 62 -6.72 7.51 -1.18
C VAL A 62 -8.20 7.70 -0.83
N TRP A 63 -8.46 8.17 0.38
CA TRP A 63 -9.80 8.24 0.95
C TRP A 63 -10.05 9.59 1.62
N ALA A 64 -11.29 9.82 2.03
CA ALA A 64 -11.64 11.00 2.83
C ALA A 64 -12.70 10.62 3.87
N PRO A 65 -12.71 11.26 5.05
CA PRO A 65 -13.64 10.88 6.13
C PRO A 65 -15.12 11.11 5.79
N TRP A 66 -15.43 12.05 4.88
CA TRP A 66 -16.81 12.35 4.45
C TRP A 66 -17.31 11.40 3.36
N CYS A 67 -16.47 10.54 2.84
CA CYS A 67 -16.76 9.72 1.67
C CYS A 67 -17.42 8.40 2.08
N GLY A 68 -18.67 8.19 1.71
CA GLY A 68 -19.42 6.96 1.99
C GLY A 68 -18.81 5.71 1.34
N PRO A 69 -18.53 5.73 0.03
CA PRO A 69 -17.88 4.60 -0.64
C PRO A 69 -16.51 4.24 -0.05
N CYS A 70 -15.76 5.25 0.44
CA CYS A 70 -14.48 5.00 1.12
C CYS A 70 -14.68 4.16 2.37
N ARG A 71 -15.72 4.48 3.17
CA ARG A 71 -16.03 3.71 4.38
C ARG A 71 -16.47 2.29 4.04
N ALA A 72 -17.22 2.12 2.96
CA ALA A 72 -17.63 0.80 2.50
C ALA A 72 -16.43 -0.05 2.03
N MET A 73 -15.42 0.60 1.43
CA MET A 73 -14.22 -0.09 0.97
C MET A 73 -13.24 -0.42 2.09
N ALA A 74 -13.26 0.29 3.21
CA ALA A 74 -12.28 0.11 4.28
C ALA A 74 -12.15 -1.35 4.75
N PRO A 75 -13.23 -2.10 5.06
CA PRO A 75 -13.09 -3.50 5.44
C PRO A 75 -12.58 -4.39 4.29
N GLN A 76 -12.91 -4.06 3.05
CA GLN A 76 -12.42 -4.80 1.89
C GLN A 76 -10.91 -4.59 1.70
N PHE A 77 -10.45 -3.37 1.87
CA PHE A 77 -9.03 -3.04 1.79
C PHE A 77 -8.24 -3.72 2.93
N ALA A 78 -8.79 -3.72 4.15
CA ALA A 78 -8.19 -4.42 5.28
C ALA A 78 -8.09 -5.93 5.03
N ALA A 79 -9.14 -6.54 4.47
CA ALA A 79 -9.13 -7.97 4.12
C ALA A 79 -8.08 -8.26 3.05
N ALA A 80 -7.96 -7.40 2.04
CA ALA A 80 -6.94 -7.54 1.00
C ALA A 80 -5.53 -7.49 1.60
N ALA A 81 -5.27 -6.60 2.57
CA ALA A 81 -3.98 -6.52 3.25
C ALA A 81 -3.61 -7.83 3.93
N GLY A 82 -4.56 -8.45 4.63
CA GLY A 82 -4.33 -9.75 5.27
C GLY A 82 -4.03 -10.85 4.28
N ARG A 83 -4.74 -10.87 3.15
CA ARG A 83 -4.55 -11.88 2.11
C ARG A 83 -3.24 -11.71 1.35
N LEU A 84 -2.84 -10.47 1.07
CA LEU A 84 -1.61 -10.19 0.33
C LEU A 84 -0.35 -10.40 1.18
N GLY A 85 -0.42 -10.12 2.48
CA GLY A 85 0.71 -10.31 3.39
C GLY A 85 1.97 -9.60 2.91
N ALA A 86 3.06 -10.33 2.74
CA ALA A 86 4.33 -9.78 2.27
C ALA A 86 4.43 -9.66 0.74
N ARG A 87 3.33 -9.91 0.02
CA ARG A 87 3.31 -9.73 -1.44
C ARG A 87 3.09 -8.29 -1.86
N ALA A 88 2.61 -7.44 -0.94
CA ALA A 88 2.35 -6.03 -1.21
C ALA A 88 2.35 -5.24 0.09
N ARG A 89 2.69 -3.96 -0.01
CA ARG A 89 2.50 -3.00 1.08
C ARG A 89 1.21 -2.23 0.81
N LEU A 90 0.26 -2.26 1.75
CA LEU A 90 -1.00 -1.52 1.62
C LEU A 90 -1.01 -0.32 2.55
N LEU A 91 -1.24 0.85 1.98
CA LEU A 91 -1.22 2.13 2.67
C LEU A 91 -2.56 2.85 2.50
N LYS A 92 -2.94 3.66 3.49
CA LYS A 92 -4.10 4.54 3.43
C LYS A 92 -3.65 5.99 3.55
N LEU A 93 -4.11 6.83 2.64
CA LEU A 93 -3.76 8.25 2.58
C LEU A 93 -5.02 9.10 2.63
N ASN A 94 -5.18 9.91 3.68
CA ASN A 94 -6.31 10.84 3.79
C ASN A 94 -6.09 12.01 2.84
N ALA A 95 -6.97 12.15 1.83
CA ALA A 95 -6.84 13.16 0.79
C ALA A 95 -6.97 14.58 1.35
N ASP A 96 -7.82 14.78 2.35
CA ASP A 96 -8.05 16.12 2.92
C ASP A 96 -6.79 16.68 3.59
N ASP A 97 -6.02 15.80 4.24
CA ASP A 97 -4.80 16.18 4.96
C ASP A 97 -3.55 16.20 4.06
N ASN A 98 -3.63 15.62 2.88
CA ASN A 98 -2.47 15.40 2.01
C ASN A 98 -2.74 15.80 0.56
N PRO A 99 -3.01 17.09 0.29
CA PRO A 99 -3.31 17.55 -1.08
C PRO A 99 -2.14 17.44 -2.04
N GLY A 100 -0.90 17.48 -1.54
CA GLY A 100 0.29 17.39 -2.38
C GLY A 100 0.37 16.09 -3.18
N PRO A 101 0.35 14.91 -2.52
CA PRO A 101 0.33 13.64 -3.26
C PRO A 101 -0.88 13.49 -4.18
N CYS A 102 -2.05 14.00 -3.79
CA CYS A 102 -3.24 13.94 -4.66
C CYS A 102 -3.00 14.68 -5.97
N ALA A 103 -2.43 15.89 -5.90
CA ALA A 103 -2.09 16.65 -7.09
C ALA A 103 -1.00 15.96 -7.90
N GLN A 104 0.02 15.45 -7.23
CA GLN A 104 1.17 14.81 -7.87
C GLN A 104 0.75 13.59 -8.69
N TYR A 105 -0.16 12.78 -8.17
CA TYR A 105 -0.56 11.51 -8.81
C TYR A 105 -1.91 11.59 -9.53
N GLY A 106 -2.44 12.79 -9.71
CA GLY A 106 -3.64 13.02 -10.50
C GLY A 106 -4.93 12.51 -9.87
N VAL A 107 -5.03 12.51 -8.55
CA VAL A 107 -6.23 12.09 -7.83
C VAL A 107 -7.26 13.22 -7.88
N GLN A 108 -8.41 12.97 -8.51
CA GLN A 108 -9.47 13.97 -8.67
C GLN A 108 -10.72 13.63 -7.86
N GLY A 109 -10.79 12.45 -7.27
CA GLY A 109 -11.93 12.01 -6.48
C GLY A 109 -11.55 10.82 -5.62
N VAL A 110 -12.41 10.50 -4.65
CA VAL A 110 -12.21 9.40 -3.71
C VAL A 110 -13.41 8.45 -3.73
N PRO A 111 -13.21 7.15 -3.47
CA PRO A 111 -11.92 6.49 -3.25
C PRO A 111 -11.12 6.38 -4.54
N ALA A 112 -9.81 6.48 -4.43
CA ALA A 112 -8.88 6.27 -5.53
C ALA A 112 -7.79 5.29 -5.10
N LEU A 113 -7.43 4.39 -6.01
CA LEU A 113 -6.38 3.41 -5.77
C LEU A 113 -5.19 3.73 -6.65
N LEU A 114 -4.02 3.81 -6.03
CA LEU A 114 -2.75 4.06 -6.71
C LEU A 114 -1.86 2.85 -6.48
N LEU A 115 -1.34 2.28 -7.56
CA LEU A 115 -0.43 1.12 -7.48
C LEU A 115 0.95 1.52 -7.96
N PHE A 116 1.94 1.28 -7.12
CA PHE A 116 3.34 1.62 -7.38
C PHE A 116 4.19 0.36 -7.45
N GLN A 117 5.23 0.39 -8.28
CA GLN A 117 6.25 -0.63 -8.33
C GLN A 117 7.61 0.04 -8.39
N ASP A 118 8.47 -0.26 -7.43
CA ASP A 118 9.81 0.33 -7.31
C ASP A 118 9.79 1.86 -7.38
N GLY A 119 8.83 2.45 -6.65
CA GLY A 119 8.68 3.89 -6.54
C GLY A 119 7.94 4.58 -7.66
N ARG A 120 7.48 3.85 -8.70
CA ARG A 120 6.79 4.44 -9.85
C ARG A 120 5.32 4.05 -9.88
N LEU A 121 4.46 5.00 -10.21
CA LEU A 121 3.04 4.74 -10.40
C LEU A 121 2.85 3.91 -11.67
N ILE A 122 2.31 2.70 -11.53
CA ILE A 122 2.09 1.78 -12.66
C ILE A 122 0.61 1.64 -13.03
N ALA A 123 -0.31 1.94 -12.11
CA ALA A 123 -1.74 1.85 -12.38
C ALA A 123 -2.55 2.70 -11.41
N ARG A 124 -3.70 3.16 -11.87
CA ARG A 124 -4.69 3.90 -11.06
C ARG A 124 -6.06 3.31 -11.29
N LYS A 125 -6.91 3.38 -10.27
CA LYS A 125 -8.31 3.00 -10.41
C LYS A 125 -9.18 3.83 -9.46
N ALA A 126 -10.36 4.21 -9.93
CA ALA A 126 -11.33 4.94 -9.12
C ALA A 126 -12.47 4.02 -8.74
N GLY A 127 -13.07 4.27 -7.59
CA GLY A 127 -14.30 3.62 -7.16
C GLY A 127 -14.09 2.45 -6.22
N LEU A 128 -15.21 1.92 -5.73
CA LEU A 128 -15.26 0.85 -4.75
C LEU A 128 -14.86 -0.49 -5.38
N MET A 129 -14.00 -1.24 -4.66
CA MET A 129 -13.59 -2.59 -5.04
C MET A 129 -13.68 -3.53 -3.84
N SER A 130 -14.06 -4.79 -4.11
CA SER A 130 -14.03 -5.85 -3.10
C SER A 130 -12.61 -6.33 -2.85
N ALA A 131 -12.39 -7.08 -1.76
CA ALA A 131 -11.10 -7.70 -1.47
C ALA A 131 -10.62 -8.59 -2.63
N ASP A 132 -11.51 -9.41 -3.20
CA ASP A 132 -11.17 -10.26 -4.35
C ASP A 132 -10.71 -9.44 -5.55
N GLN A 133 -11.46 -8.37 -5.86
CA GLN A 133 -11.10 -7.47 -6.97
C GLN A 133 -9.76 -6.78 -6.74
N LEU A 134 -9.51 -6.34 -5.50
CA LEU A 134 -8.24 -5.68 -5.14
C LEU A 134 -7.05 -6.63 -5.33
N VAL A 135 -7.16 -7.86 -4.82
CA VAL A 135 -6.09 -8.86 -4.93
C VAL A 135 -5.83 -9.20 -6.39
N ASP A 136 -6.89 -9.42 -7.18
CA ASP A 136 -6.77 -9.74 -8.60
C ASP A 136 -6.15 -8.59 -9.38
N TRP A 137 -6.59 -7.36 -9.12
CA TRP A 137 -6.09 -6.18 -9.82
C TRP A 137 -4.60 -5.95 -9.56
N VAL A 138 -4.16 -6.10 -8.30
CA VAL A 138 -2.74 -5.98 -7.95
C VAL A 138 -1.92 -7.02 -8.71
N GLY A 139 -2.38 -8.27 -8.74
CA GLY A 139 -1.68 -9.34 -9.46
C GLY A 139 -1.57 -9.08 -10.96
N LEU A 140 -2.68 -8.67 -11.59
CA LEU A 140 -2.71 -8.41 -13.04
C LEU A 140 -1.87 -7.18 -13.42
N ALA A 141 -1.98 -6.08 -12.66
CA ALA A 141 -1.28 -4.85 -12.98
C ALA A 141 0.24 -5.00 -12.79
N THR A 142 0.67 -5.73 -11.75
CA THR A 142 2.10 -5.98 -11.53
C THR A 142 2.68 -6.91 -12.58
N ALA A 143 1.94 -7.92 -13.02
CA ALA A 143 2.35 -8.81 -14.10
C ALA A 143 2.54 -8.04 -15.42
N LYS A 144 1.61 -7.12 -15.73
CA LYS A 144 1.71 -6.25 -16.91
C LYS A 144 2.94 -5.34 -16.86
N ALA A 145 3.24 -4.77 -15.70
CA ALA A 145 4.37 -3.87 -15.54
C ALA A 145 5.72 -4.59 -15.64
N ALA A 146 5.75 -5.90 -15.38
CA ALA A 146 6.97 -6.70 -15.45
C ALA A 146 7.36 -7.10 -16.87
N VAL A 147 6.47 -6.92 -17.85
CA VAL A 147 6.70 -7.32 -19.27
C VAL A 147 7.43 -6.24 -20.07
#